data_825e98ba03939d9435f37dfaa87d1959
#
_entry.id   825e98ba03939d9435f37dfaa87d1959
#
_cell.length_a   1.000
_cell.length_b   1.000
_cell.length_c   1.000
_cell.angle_alpha   90.00
_cell.angle_beta   90.00
_cell.angle_gamma   90.00
#
_symmetry.space_group_name_H-M   'P 1'
#
loop_
_entity.id
_entity.type
_entity.pdbx_description
1 polymer ?
#
loop_
_entity_poly.entity_id
_entity_poly.type
_entity_poly.pdbx_seq_one_letter_code
_entity_poly.pdbx_strand_id
1 'polypeptide(L)'
;MRAVRSAIGESVDLMVDYNQVLSVPDAVWRAHALDDEGLYWIEEPTRADDFAGHARISREARTRIQIGENWWGPHDMAKSLAAGASDLAMPDVIKIGGVSGWLRAAALAEAAGMPASSHLYPEISAHLLAVTPTRDRLEYLDLAGPVLKEPVRIEDGHAVIPTSPGTGVEWDEESVRRYLVD
;
A
#
# COMPACT_ATOMS: atom_id res chain seq x y z
N MET A 1 -1.73 13.39 15.63
CA MET A 1 -1.07 12.12 15.95
C MET A 1 -1.29 11.70 17.42
N ARG A 2 -0.90 12.49 18.43
CA ARG A 2 -0.96 12.11 19.88
C ARG A 2 -2.31 11.65 20.36
N ALA A 3 -3.41 12.32 19.96
CA ALA A 3 -4.77 11.90 20.35
C ALA A 3 -5.14 10.52 19.77
N VAL A 4 -4.72 10.24 18.53
CA VAL A 4 -4.92 8.92 17.90
C VAL A 4 -4.09 7.87 18.63
N ARG A 5 -2.80 8.12 18.84
CA ARG A 5 -1.92 7.22 19.59
C ARG A 5 -2.47 6.89 20.97
N SER A 6 -2.93 7.91 21.70
CA SER A 6 -3.56 7.72 23.02
C SER A 6 -4.82 6.84 22.98
N ALA A 7 -5.57 6.88 21.87
CA ALA A 7 -6.79 6.07 21.71
C ALA A 7 -6.51 4.62 21.32
N ILE A 8 -5.49 4.37 20.45
CA ILE A 8 -5.21 3.04 19.92
C ILE A 8 -4.14 2.27 20.72
N GLY A 9 -3.38 2.95 21.60
CA GLY A 9 -2.28 2.35 22.37
C GLY A 9 -1.00 2.18 21.54
N GLU A 10 0.04 1.63 22.16
CA GLU A 10 1.37 1.48 21.55
C GLU A 10 1.50 0.22 20.68
N SER A 11 0.59 -0.73 20.82
CA SER A 11 0.65 -2.02 20.10
C SER A 11 0.12 -1.97 18.65
N VAL A 12 -0.54 -0.88 18.27
CA VAL A 12 -1.09 -0.68 16.93
C VAL A 12 -0.16 0.23 16.15
N ASP A 13 0.32 -0.24 15.00
CA ASP A 13 1.11 0.60 14.10
C ASP A 13 0.26 1.75 13.56
N LEU A 14 0.78 2.97 13.63
CA LEU A 14 0.13 4.18 13.17
C LEU A 14 0.85 4.69 11.92
N MET A 15 0.09 4.94 10.87
CA MET A 15 0.56 5.46 9.61
C MET A 15 -0.14 6.77 9.29
N VAL A 16 0.45 7.57 8.41
CA VAL A 16 -0.18 8.76 7.85
C VAL A 16 0.00 8.80 6.35
N ASP A 17 -1.08 9.09 5.64
CA ASP A 17 -1.07 9.28 4.20
C ASP A 17 -1.36 10.76 3.89
N TYR A 18 -0.55 11.33 3.03
CA TYR A 18 -0.72 12.70 2.54
C TYR A 18 -1.33 12.78 1.14
N ASN A 19 -1.52 11.65 0.46
CA ASN A 19 -2.14 11.62 -0.87
C ASN A 19 -1.59 12.71 -1.80
N GLN A 20 -0.26 12.87 -1.84
CA GLN A 20 0.47 13.74 -2.77
C GLN A 20 0.25 15.26 -2.59
N VAL A 21 -0.37 15.70 -1.49
CA VAL A 21 -0.82 17.11 -1.36
C VAL A 21 0.27 18.09 -0.97
N LEU A 22 1.45 17.63 -0.51
CA LEU A 22 2.47 18.54 0.00
C LEU A 22 3.50 18.90 -1.06
N SER A 23 4.04 20.12 -0.95
CA SER A 23 5.30 20.45 -1.59
C SER A 23 6.46 19.70 -0.91
N VAL A 24 7.57 19.49 -1.60
CA VAL A 24 8.75 18.81 -1.01
C VAL A 24 9.24 19.52 0.25
N PRO A 25 9.37 20.88 0.31
CA PRO A 25 9.74 21.57 1.55
C PRO A 25 8.75 21.37 2.69
N ASP A 26 7.43 21.41 2.40
CA ASP A 26 6.39 21.19 3.41
C ASP A 26 6.42 19.75 3.92
N ALA A 27 6.65 18.77 3.02
CA ALA A 27 6.76 17.36 3.37
C ALA A 27 7.95 17.10 4.31
N VAL A 28 9.11 17.69 4.03
CA VAL A 28 10.30 17.62 4.91
C VAL A 28 9.98 18.23 6.28
N TRP A 29 9.38 19.42 6.30
CA TRP A 29 9.03 20.10 7.55
C TRP A 29 8.04 19.25 8.39
N ARG A 30 7.02 18.66 7.74
CA ARG A 30 6.05 17.80 8.42
C ARG A 30 6.65 16.48 8.88
N ALA A 31 7.52 15.87 8.07
CA ALA A 31 8.21 14.64 8.45
C ALA A 31 9.03 14.87 9.72
N HIS A 32 9.83 15.93 9.80
CA HIS A 32 10.57 16.29 11.02
C HIS A 32 9.65 16.52 12.23
N ALA A 33 8.48 17.13 12.03
CA ALA A 33 7.52 17.35 13.11
C ALA A 33 6.86 16.03 13.60
N LEU A 34 6.89 14.98 12.79
CA LEU A 34 6.29 13.67 13.07
C LEU A 34 7.31 12.59 13.45
N ASP A 35 8.60 12.83 13.30
CA ASP A 35 9.66 11.84 13.52
C ASP A 35 9.69 11.21 14.92
N ASP A 36 9.17 11.95 15.93
CA ASP A 36 9.11 11.47 17.32
C ASP A 36 7.71 10.96 17.73
N GLU A 37 6.76 10.87 16.80
CA GLU A 37 5.39 10.44 17.09
C GLU A 37 5.17 8.92 16.90
N GLY A 38 6.23 8.16 16.61
CA GLY A 38 6.21 6.69 16.51
C GLY A 38 5.39 6.16 15.33
N LEU A 39 5.43 6.87 14.20
CA LEU A 39 4.76 6.41 12.99
C LEU A 39 5.50 5.23 12.35
N TYR A 40 4.75 4.30 11.78
CA TYR A 40 5.29 3.18 11.02
C TYR A 40 5.80 3.65 9.65
N TRP A 41 5.01 4.49 8.95
CA TRP A 41 5.42 5.22 7.75
C TRP A 41 4.66 6.54 7.56
N ILE A 42 5.21 7.36 6.67
CA ILE A 42 4.53 8.47 6.00
C ILE A 42 4.35 8.08 4.54
N GLU A 43 3.10 8.11 4.04
CA GLU A 43 2.74 7.68 2.70
C GLU A 43 2.52 8.88 1.79
N GLU A 44 2.97 8.74 0.55
CA GLU A 44 2.83 9.71 -0.55
C GLU A 44 2.88 11.19 -0.12
N PRO A 45 3.95 11.64 0.56
CA PRO A 45 3.99 13.02 1.07
C PRO A 45 3.96 14.08 -0.04
N THR A 46 4.51 13.80 -1.23
CA THR A 46 4.50 14.70 -2.39
C THR A 46 4.04 13.95 -3.65
N ARG A 47 4.03 14.62 -4.80
CA ARG A 47 3.54 14.05 -6.06
C ARG A 47 4.20 12.71 -6.39
N ALA A 48 3.39 11.73 -6.78
CA ALA A 48 3.84 10.36 -7.05
C ALA A 48 4.90 10.25 -8.15
N ASP A 49 4.93 11.19 -9.10
CA ASP A 49 5.89 11.25 -10.19
C ASP A 49 7.20 12.00 -9.85
N ASP A 50 7.28 12.64 -8.66
CA ASP A 50 8.49 13.33 -8.20
C ASP A 50 9.40 12.41 -7.37
N PHE A 51 10.02 11.45 -8.04
CA PHE A 51 10.96 10.52 -7.38
C PHE A 51 12.16 11.23 -6.74
N ALA A 52 12.62 12.35 -7.31
CA ALA A 52 13.70 13.13 -6.74
C ALA A 52 13.27 13.84 -5.45
N GLY A 53 12.06 14.39 -5.44
CA GLY A 53 11.45 14.99 -4.26
C GLY A 53 11.25 13.97 -3.14
N HIS A 54 10.68 12.80 -3.45
CA HIS A 54 10.54 11.71 -2.48
C HIS A 54 11.91 11.26 -1.93
N ALA A 55 12.91 11.09 -2.79
CA ALA A 55 14.27 10.74 -2.37
C ALA A 55 14.91 11.79 -1.44
N ARG A 56 14.57 13.06 -1.62
CA ARG A 56 14.98 14.10 -0.68
C ARG A 56 14.27 13.95 0.67
N ILE A 57 12.95 13.76 0.65
CA ILE A 57 12.14 13.59 1.86
C ILE A 57 12.62 12.36 2.65
N SER A 58 12.80 11.21 1.98
CA SER A 58 13.27 9.98 2.62
C SER A 58 14.64 10.13 3.28
N ARG A 59 15.57 10.87 2.67
CA ARG A 59 16.89 11.14 3.29
C ARG A 59 16.85 12.08 4.48
N GLU A 60 15.89 13.00 4.53
CA GLU A 60 15.79 14.00 5.60
C GLU A 60 14.89 13.53 6.76
N ALA A 61 13.89 12.66 6.50
CA ALA A 61 13.02 12.08 7.50
C ALA A 61 13.67 10.90 8.24
N ARG A 62 13.36 10.74 9.52
CA ARG A 62 13.66 9.51 10.28
C ARG A 62 12.53 8.49 10.16
N THR A 63 11.30 8.96 10.03
CA THR A 63 10.14 8.13 9.76
C THR A 63 10.23 7.62 8.32
N ARG A 64 10.03 6.31 8.13
CA ARG A 64 10.09 5.67 6.82
C ARG A 64 9.06 6.26 5.87
N ILE A 65 9.44 6.39 4.61
CA ILE A 65 8.56 6.87 3.54
C ILE A 65 8.05 5.67 2.74
N GLN A 66 6.73 5.61 2.51
CA GLN A 66 6.08 4.64 1.66
C GLN A 66 5.50 5.31 0.43
N ILE A 67 5.72 4.71 -0.74
CA ILE A 67 5.09 5.11 -2.00
C ILE A 67 4.86 3.86 -2.86
N GLY A 68 4.03 4.00 -3.88
CA GLY A 68 3.93 2.94 -4.89
C GLY A 68 2.55 2.72 -5.46
N GLU A 69 1.50 3.16 -4.81
CA GLU A 69 0.14 2.98 -5.32
C GLU A 69 -0.07 3.61 -6.70
N ASN A 70 0.72 4.61 -7.02
CA ASN A 70 0.67 5.35 -8.29
C ASN A 70 1.79 4.99 -9.28
N TRP A 71 2.51 3.89 -9.10
CA TRP A 71 3.47 3.39 -10.10
C TRP A 71 2.75 2.75 -11.30
N TRP A 72 3.01 3.24 -12.48
CA TRP A 72 2.52 2.68 -13.72
C TRP A 72 3.48 1.62 -14.28
N GLY A 73 3.31 0.40 -13.80
CA GLY A 73 4.14 -0.75 -14.16
C GLY A 73 5.47 -0.84 -13.39
N PRO A 74 6.16 -2.01 -13.50
CA PRO A 74 7.41 -2.26 -12.80
C PRO A 74 8.55 -1.30 -13.17
N HIS A 75 8.47 -0.64 -14.32
CA HIS A 75 9.48 0.33 -14.74
C HIS A 75 9.45 1.61 -13.90
N ASP A 76 8.27 2.07 -13.46
CA ASP A 76 8.19 3.21 -12.54
C ASP A 76 8.73 2.84 -11.16
N MET A 77 8.43 1.64 -10.68
CA MET A 77 9.05 1.12 -9.47
C MET A 77 10.58 1.07 -9.59
N ALA A 78 11.11 0.59 -10.71
CA ALA A 78 12.56 0.54 -10.93
C ALA A 78 13.21 1.94 -10.88
N LYS A 79 12.55 2.96 -11.47
CA LYS A 79 13.02 4.36 -11.39
C LYS A 79 12.98 4.89 -9.96
N SER A 80 11.91 4.59 -9.24
CA SER A 80 11.75 4.95 -7.82
C SER A 80 12.87 4.36 -6.96
N LEU A 81 13.14 3.06 -7.13
CA LEU A 81 14.24 2.37 -6.45
C LEU A 81 15.59 2.99 -6.78
N ALA A 82 15.86 3.25 -8.07
CA ALA A 82 17.10 3.85 -8.51
C ALA A 82 17.33 5.26 -7.94
N ALA A 83 16.25 6.01 -7.69
CA ALA A 83 16.31 7.32 -7.06
C ALA A 83 16.46 7.25 -5.53
N GLY A 84 16.21 6.11 -4.90
CA GLY A 84 16.09 5.98 -3.45
C GLY A 84 14.88 6.77 -2.92
N ALA A 85 13.75 6.67 -3.62
CA ALA A 85 12.60 7.51 -3.38
C ALA A 85 11.78 7.09 -2.15
N SER A 86 11.93 5.86 -1.66
CA SER A 86 11.19 5.37 -0.49
C SER A 86 11.91 4.25 0.22
N ASP A 87 11.45 3.97 1.43
CA ASP A 87 11.93 2.89 2.30
C ASP A 87 11.03 1.65 2.20
N LEU A 88 9.78 1.84 1.77
CA LEU A 88 8.75 0.82 1.63
C LEU A 88 8.02 0.99 0.29
N ALA A 89 7.56 -0.12 -0.26
CA ALA A 89 6.78 -0.18 -1.50
C ALA A 89 5.32 -0.53 -1.20
N MET A 90 4.39 0.07 -1.96
CA MET A 90 2.96 -0.23 -1.86
C MET A 90 2.32 -0.25 -3.26
N PRO A 91 2.69 -1.22 -4.12
CA PRO A 91 2.12 -1.28 -5.47
C PRO A 91 0.61 -1.58 -5.44
N ASP A 92 -0.12 -0.91 -6.34
CA ASP A 92 -1.50 -1.24 -6.70
C ASP A 92 -1.50 -2.31 -7.76
N VAL A 93 -2.30 -3.36 -7.59
CA VAL A 93 -2.31 -4.50 -8.52
C VAL A 93 -2.72 -4.12 -9.94
N ILE A 94 -3.61 -3.14 -10.10
CA ILE A 94 -4.07 -2.71 -11.43
C ILE A 94 -3.01 -1.82 -12.10
N LYS A 95 -2.56 -0.79 -11.39
CA LYS A 95 -1.59 0.18 -11.91
C LYS A 95 -0.21 -0.45 -12.19
N ILE A 96 0.21 -1.41 -11.37
CA ILE A 96 1.49 -2.11 -11.56
C ILE A 96 1.46 -3.09 -12.75
N GLY A 97 0.29 -3.35 -13.35
CA GLY A 97 0.13 -4.19 -14.54
C GLY A 97 -0.38 -5.61 -14.24
N GLY A 98 -1.29 -5.73 -13.27
CA GLY A 98 -1.93 -6.98 -12.89
C GLY A 98 -0.97 -7.97 -12.24
N VAL A 99 -1.34 -9.24 -12.22
CA VAL A 99 -0.55 -10.33 -11.62
C VAL A 99 0.89 -10.36 -12.17
N SER A 100 1.05 -10.28 -13.50
CA SER A 100 2.37 -10.35 -14.13
C SER A 100 3.25 -9.13 -13.81
N GLY A 101 2.66 -7.94 -13.69
CA GLY A 101 3.34 -6.72 -13.26
C GLY A 101 3.77 -6.81 -11.80
N TRP A 102 2.87 -7.30 -10.95
CA TRP A 102 3.15 -7.51 -9.53
C TRP A 102 4.33 -8.46 -9.29
N LEU A 103 4.35 -9.62 -9.96
CA LEU A 103 5.44 -10.59 -9.80
C LEU A 103 6.81 -9.99 -10.18
N ARG A 104 6.86 -9.10 -11.20
CA ARG A 104 8.08 -8.37 -11.54
C ARG A 104 8.43 -7.33 -10.48
N ALA A 105 7.44 -6.61 -9.95
CA ALA A 105 7.63 -5.65 -8.86
C ALA A 105 8.11 -6.36 -7.58
N ALA A 106 7.53 -7.52 -7.23
CA ALA A 106 7.97 -8.32 -6.10
C ALA A 106 9.43 -8.77 -6.22
N ALA A 107 9.87 -9.16 -7.42
CA ALA A 107 11.27 -9.49 -7.67
C ALA A 107 12.21 -8.28 -7.54
N LEU A 108 11.76 -7.08 -7.94
CA LEU A 108 12.52 -5.84 -7.72
C LEU A 108 12.59 -5.50 -6.21
N ALA A 109 11.49 -5.63 -5.48
CA ALA A 109 11.47 -5.43 -4.04
C ALA A 109 12.40 -6.40 -3.32
N GLU A 110 12.36 -7.68 -3.68
CA GLU A 110 13.25 -8.71 -3.14
C GLU A 110 14.74 -8.38 -3.38
N ALA A 111 15.09 -8.06 -4.61
CA ALA A 111 16.46 -7.70 -4.97
C ALA A 111 16.97 -6.45 -4.24
N ALA A 112 16.09 -5.52 -3.90
CA ALA A 112 16.39 -4.31 -3.14
C ALA A 112 16.29 -4.49 -1.62
N GLY A 113 15.80 -5.64 -1.13
CA GLY A 113 15.50 -5.85 0.28
C GLY A 113 14.39 -4.91 0.81
N MET A 114 13.52 -4.43 -0.08
CA MET A 114 12.48 -3.46 0.24
C MET A 114 11.19 -4.16 0.69
N PRO A 115 10.66 -3.86 1.89
CA PRO A 115 9.35 -4.37 2.30
C PRO A 115 8.24 -3.89 1.36
N ALA A 116 7.29 -4.78 1.06
CA ALA A 116 6.21 -4.52 0.11
C ALA A 116 4.84 -4.78 0.74
N SER A 117 4.02 -3.74 0.77
CA SER A 117 2.61 -3.78 1.13
C SER A 117 1.73 -3.77 -0.13
N SER A 118 0.43 -3.89 0.00
CA SER A 118 -0.51 -3.74 -1.11
C SER A 118 -1.35 -2.49 -0.95
N HIS A 119 -1.67 -1.85 -2.07
CA HIS A 119 -2.73 -0.86 -2.16
C HIS A 119 -4.01 -1.52 -2.68
N LEU A 120 -5.11 -1.37 -1.95
CA LEU A 120 -6.46 -1.85 -2.30
C LEU A 120 -6.56 -3.32 -2.80
N TYR A 121 -7.72 -3.64 -3.34
CA TYR A 121 -8.05 -4.95 -3.95
C TYR A 121 -7.62 -6.15 -3.09
N PRO A 122 -8.06 -6.21 -1.80
CA PRO A 122 -7.60 -7.25 -0.88
C PRO A 122 -7.88 -8.66 -1.39
N GLU A 123 -8.93 -8.84 -2.20
CA GLU A 123 -9.32 -10.12 -2.81
C GLU A 123 -8.25 -10.71 -3.73
N ILE A 124 -7.45 -9.85 -4.38
CA ILE A 124 -6.36 -10.26 -5.27
C ILE A 124 -5.01 -10.05 -4.59
N SER A 125 -4.87 -8.93 -3.90
CA SER A 125 -3.62 -8.53 -3.27
C SER A 125 -3.16 -9.52 -2.19
N ALA A 126 -4.08 -10.18 -1.47
CA ALA A 126 -3.75 -11.21 -0.49
C ALA A 126 -2.99 -12.39 -1.13
N HIS A 127 -3.44 -12.87 -2.30
CA HIS A 127 -2.75 -13.94 -3.04
C HIS A 127 -1.35 -13.51 -3.49
N LEU A 128 -1.23 -12.27 -3.96
CA LEU A 128 0.03 -11.73 -4.47
C LEU A 128 1.04 -11.48 -3.35
N LEU A 129 0.59 -10.95 -2.22
CA LEU A 129 1.44 -10.80 -1.04
C LEU A 129 1.90 -12.15 -0.49
N ALA A 130 1.07 -13.20 -0.54
CA ALA A 130 1.45 -14.53 -0.09
C ALA A 130 2.69 -15.07 -0.81
N VAL A 131 2.90 -14.69 -2.06
CA VAL A 131 4.06 -15.09 -2.89
C VAL A 131 5.14 -14.01 -2.99
N THR A 132 4.98 -12.89 -2.29
CA THR A 132 5.96 -11.80 -2.26
C THR A 132 6.94 -12.05 -1.10
N PRO A 133 8.24 -12.28 -1.37
CA PRO A 133 9.22 -12.62 -0.32
C PRO A 133 9.36 -11.53 0.75
N THR A 134 9.27 -10.27 0.35
CA THR A 134 9.41 -9.08 1.22
C THR A 134 8.07 -8.53 1.69
N ARG A 135 6.99 -9.33 1.67
CA ARG A 135 5.65 -8.87 2.09
C ARG A 135 5.66 -8.24 3.48
N ASP A 136 4.92 -7.15 3.62
CA ASP A 136 4.73 -6.44 4.89
C ASP A 136 3.24 -6.39 5.27
N ARG A 137 2.46 -5.48 4.70
CA ARG A 137 1.05 -5.26 5.06
C ARG A 137 0.11 -5.48 3.88
N LEU A 138 -1.07 -6.02 4.17
CA LEU A 138 -2.22 -5.96 3.28
C LEU A 138 -3.07 -4.74 3.66
N GLU A 139 -3.27 -3.81 2.76
CA GLU A 139 -4.31 -2.81 2.96
C GLU A 139 -5.69 -3.46 2.79
N TYR A 140 -6.48 -3.41 3.84
CA TYR A 140 -7.84 -3.94 3.84
C TYR A 140 -8.85 -2.80 3.89
N LEU A 141 -9.43 -2.50 2.74
CA LEU A 141 -10.57 -1.61 2.60
C LEU A 141 -11.67 -2.37 1.86
N ASP A 142 -12.73 -2.71 2.56
CA ASP A 142 -13.84 -3.51 2.01
C ASP A 142 -14.74 -2.69 1.09
N LEU A 143 -14.34 -2.55 -0.17
CA LEU A 143 -15.12 -1.87 -1.20
C LEU A 143 -16.03 -2.84 -1.95
N ALA A 144 -15.65 -4.09 -2.11
CA ALA A 144 -16.36 -5.07 -2.94
C ALA A 144 -17.19 -6.08 -2.14
N GLY A 145 -16.92 -6.27 -0.85
CA GLY A 145 -17.59 -7.27 -0.01
C GLY A 145 -19.10 -7.26 -0.10
N PRO A 146 -19.78 -6.10 -0.13
CA PRO A 146 -21.25 -6.05 -0.27
C PRO A 146 -21.82 -6.70 -1.53
N VAL A 147 -21.01 -6.92 -2.56
CA VAL A 147 -21.42 -7.52 -3.85
C VAL A 147 -20.71 -8.84 -4.16
N LEU A 148 -19.94 -9.36 -3.22
CA LEU A 148 -19.28 -10.66 -3.34
C LEU A 148 -20.07 -11.75 -2.62
N LYS A 149 -20.03 -12.99 -3.16
CA LYS A 149 -20.56 -14.17 -2.47
C LYS A 149 -19.76 -14.48 -1.20
N GLU A 150 -18.44 -14.40 -1.31
CA GLU A 150 -17.51 -14.65 -0.22
C GLU A 150 -16.52 -13.47 -0.14
N PRO A 151 -16.77 -12.48 0.72
CA PRO A 151 -15.80 -11.40 0.99
C PRO A 151 -14.51 -11.93 1.60
N VAL A 152 -13.43 -11.16 1.50
CA VAL A 152 -12.16 -11.51 2.16
C VAL A 152 -12.39 -11.66 3.66
N ARG A 153 -12.04 -12.82 4.19
CA ARG A 153 -12.17 -13.12 5.61
C ARG A 153 -10.89 -12.70 6.34
N ILE A 154 -11.08 -11.96 7.43
CA ILE A 154 -9.98 -11.56 8.31
C ILE A 154 -10.09 -12.36 9.61
N GLU A 155 -9.01 -13.05 9.98
CA GLU A 155 -8.89 -13.81 11.23
C GLU A 155 -7.61 -13.39 11.96
N ASP A 156 -7.73 -12.99 13.20
CA ASP A 156 -6.60 -12.57 14.05
C ASP A 156 -5.67 -11.56 13.37
N GLY A 157 -6.24 -10.59 12.64
CA GLY A 157 -5.50 -9.57 11.90
C GLY A 157 -4.85 -10.04 10.59
N HIS A 158 -5.19 -11.23 10.12
CA HIS A 158 -4.66 -11.81 8.87
C HIS A 158 -5.78 -12.05 7.86
N ALA A 159 -5.50 -11.75 6.59
CA ALA A 159 -6.39 -12.14 5.50
C ALA A 159 -6.25 -13.65 5.25
N VAL A 160 -7.37 -14.35 5.26
CA VAL A 160 -7.43 -15.78 4.92
C VAL A 160 -7.59 -15.93 3.43
N ILE A 161 -6.56 -16.47 2.78
CA ILE A 161 -6.57 -16.66 1.33
C ILE A 161 -7.47 -17.84 0.99
N PRO A 162 -8.48 -17.67 0.08
CA PRO A 162 -9.34 -18.74 -0.33
C PRO A 162 -8.57 -19.81 -1.10
N THR A 163 -9.03 -21.07 -1.00
CA THR A 163 -8.45 -22.21 -1.73
C THR A 163 -9.21 -22.54 -3.01
N SER A 164 -10.26 -21.80 -3.33
CA SER A 164 -11.03 -21.91 -4.56
C SER A 164 -10.15 -21.60 -5.80
N PRO A 165 -10.43 -22.21 -6.95
CA PRO A 165 -9.70 -21.93 -8.18
C PRO A 165 -9.75 -20.45 -8.59
N GLY A 166 -8.67 -19.95 -9.21
CA GLY A 166 -8.55 -18.57 -9.64
C GLY A 166 -8.30 -17.62 -8.47
N THR A 167 -8.94 -16.44 -8.50
CA THR A 167 -8.87 -15.44 -7.44
C THR A 167 -9.82 -15.73 -6.27
N GLY A 168 -10.77 -16.66 -6.45
CA GLY A 168 -11.87 -16.87 -5.51
C GLY A 168 -12.96 -15.80 -5.55
N VAL A 169 -12.84 -14.79 -6.42
CA VAL A 169 -13.82 -13.71 -6.55
C VAL A 169 -15.04 -14.20 -7.33
N GLU A 170 -16.18 -14.21 -6.69
CA GLU A 170 -17.49 -14.51 -7.30
C GLU A 170 -18.50 -13.41 -6.93
N TRP A 171 -19.21 -12.89 -7.94
CA TRP A 171 -20.24 -11.89 -7.72
C TRP A 171 -21.52 -12.53 -7.15
N ASP A 172 -22.13 -11.86 -6.16
CA ASP A 172 -23.50 -12.12 -5.78
C ASP A 172 -24.41 -11.28 -6.70
N GLU A 173 -24.99 -11.94 -7.69
CA GLU A 173 -25.81 -11.30 -8.72
C GLU A 173 -27.06 -10.62 -8.16
N GLU A 174 -27.59 -11.08 -7.01
CA GLU A 174 -28.71 -10.44 -6.34
C GLU A 174 -28.26 -9.13 -5.70
N SER A 175 -27.16 -9.14 -5.01
CA SER A 175 -26.57 -7.95 -4.40
C SER A 175 -26.13 -6.94 -5.46
N VAL A 176 -25.48 -7.38 -6.54
CA VAL A 176 -25.10 -6.49 -7.68
C VAL A 176 -26.34 -5.75 -8.22
N ARG A 177 -27.45 -6.45 -8.42
CA ARG A 177 -28.70 -5.80 -8.93
C ARG A 177 -29.24 -4.71 -8.01
N ARG A 178 -28.99 -4.77 -6.69
CA ARG A 178 -29.42 -3.71 -5.74
C ARG A 178 -28.66 -2.39 -5.93
N TYR A 179 -27.46 -2.44 -6.52
CA TYR A 179 -26.62 -1.28 -6.76
C TYR A 179 -26.64 -0.80 -8.22
N LEU A 180 -27.44 -1.43 -9.08
CA LEU A 180 -27.66 -0.90 -10.43
C LEU A 180 -28.32 0.49 -10.34
N VAL A 181 -27.74 1.43 -11.09
CA VAL A 181 -28.31 2.76 -11.32
C VAL A 181 -28.83 2.81 -12.75
N ASP A 182 -30.01 3.43 -12.93
CA ASP A 182 -30.63 3.63 -14.26
C ASP A 182 -29.86 4.65 -15.10
#